data_d193c39feadb6309dd2721c0b0eb3b9e
#
_entry.id   d193c39feadb6309dd2721c0b0eb3b9e
#
_cell.length_a   1.000
_cell.length_b   1.000
_cell.length_c   1.000
_cell.angle_alpha   90.00
_cell.angle_beta   90.00
_cell.angle_gamma   90.00
#
_symmetry.space_group_name_H-M   'P 1'
#
loop_
_entity.id
_entity.type
_entity.pdbx_description
1 polymer ?
#
loop_
_entity_poly.entity_id
_entity_poly.type
_entity_poly.pdbx_seq_one_letter_code
_entity_poly.pdbx_strand_id
1 'polypeptide(L)'
;MENVKLMNMCRIVDPNTNKVLVQERVKSWQGIAFPGGKIGIGESIVPSIKREVYEETGLKLNTVKICGVKDWYDKKENERQLIILFTSDDYSGEIIPETSEGKVYWISETELKAAKLADDFDKLLEVFKKEEINEMVYEDNGNLDEKLRWDLILY
;
A
#
# COMPACT_ATOMS: atom_id res chain seq x y z
N MET A 1 -25.25 2.74 8.73
CA MET A 1 -24.32 2.48 7.62
C MET A 1 -22.95 2.99 8.05
N GLU A 2 -21.87 2.25 7.82
CA GLU A 2 -20.52 2.72 8.11
C GLU A 2 -20.03 3.71 7.06
N ASN A 3 -19.17 4.63 7.45
CA ASN A 3 -18.42 5.47 6.52
C ASN A 3 -17.23 4.69 5.97
N VAL A 4 -16.90 4.87 4.70
CA VAL A 4 -15.77 4.17 4.08
C VAL A 4 -14.79 5.17 3.49
N LYS A 5 -13.54 5.09 3.89
CA LYS A 5 -12.41 5.76 3.23
C LYS A 5 -11.73 4.79 2.28
N LEU A 6 -11.72 5.13 1.02
CA LEU A 6 -11.09 4.33 -0.03
C LEU A 6 -9.67 4.81 -0.29
N MET A 7 -8.75 3.86 -0.28
CA MET A 7 -7.33 4.10 -0.57
C MET A 7 -6.79 3.03 -1.51
N ASN A 8 -5.60 3.21 -1.99
CA ASN A 8 -4.90 2.26 -2.85
C ASN A 8 -3.41 2.20 -2.52
N MET A 9 -2.77 1.13 -2.98
CA MET A 9 -1.33 0.92 -2.91
C MET A 9 -0.90 0.04 -4.08
N CYS A 10 0.29 0.26 -4.65
CA CYS A 10 0.78 -0.53 -5.77
C CYS A 10 2.20 -1.05 -5.53
N ARG A 11 2.37 -2.36 -5.64
CA ARG A 11 3.68 -3.01 -5.77
C ARG A 11 4.12 -2.94 -7.23
N ILE A 12 5.17 -2.17 -7.51
CA ILE A 12 5.71 -2.01 -8.86
C ILE A 12 7.03 -2.78 -8.93
N VAL A 13 7.13 -3.69 -9.91
CA VAL A 13 8.30 -4.54 -10.12
C VAL A 13 8.98 -4.15 -11.43
N ASP A 14 10.28 -3.94 -11.39
CA ASP A 14 11.08 -3.79 -12.59
C ASP A 14 11.30 -5.18 -13.22
N PRO A 15 10.76 -5.45 -14.42
CA PRO A 15 10.87 -6.76 -15.07
C PRO A 15 12.30 -7.14 -15.44
N ASN A 16 13.22 -6.17 -15.55
CA ASN A 16 14.62 -6.42 -15.92
C ASN A 16 15.50 -6.79 -14.72
N THR A 17 15.27 -6.16 -13.57
CA THR A 17 16.10 -6.31 -12.37
C THR A 17 15.41 -7.07 -11.25
N ASN A 18 14.10 -7.29 -11.36
CA ASN A 18 13.24 -7.87 -10.34
C ASN A 18 13.23 -7.09 -8.99
N LYS A 19 13.67 -5.83 -9.03
CA LYS A 19 13.56 -4.91 -7.90
C LYS A 19 12.14 -4.35 -7.79
N VAL A 20 11.78 -3.94 -6.59
CA VAL A 20 10.50 -3.28 -6.31
C VAL A 20 10.71 -1.81 -6.01
N LEU A 21 9.76 -0.98 -6.44
CA LEU A 21 9.77 0.45 -6.12
C LEU A 21 9.23 0.66 -4.72
N VAL A 22 9.97 1.40 -3.91
CA VAL A 22 9.56 1.76 -2.56
C VAL A 22 9.61 3.25 -2.33
N GLN A 23 8.84 3.69 -1.35
CA GLN A 23 8.83 5.05 -0.83
C GLN A 23 9.20 5.00 0.65
N GLU A 24 10.17 5.82 1.04
CA GLU A 24 10.52 6.04 2.45
C GLU A 24 9.64 7.17 3.00
N ARG A 25 8.55 6.78 3.66
CA ARG A 25 7.53 7.71 4.14
C ARG A 25 8.06 8.58 5.28
N VAL A 26 7.81 9.88 5.21
CA VAL A 26 8.29 10.87 6.20
C VAL A 26 7.16 11.54 6.97
N LYS A 27 5.91 11.47 6.50
CA LYS A 27 4.75 12.10 7.14
C LYS A 27 4.04 11.13 8.08
N SER A 28 3.00 10.45 7.62
CA SER A 28 2.24 9.46 8.38
C SER A 28 2.73 8.05 8.05
N TRP A 29 2.63 7.14 9.03
CA TRP A 29 3.11 5.75 8.89
C TRP A 29 4.52 5.68 8.32
N GLN A 30 5.47 6.25 9.09
CA GLN A 30 6.87 6.31 8.72
C GLN A 30 7.47 4.92 8.49
N GLY A 31 8.44 4.85 7.59
CA GLY A 31 9.11 3.64 7.16
C GLY A 31 8.90 3.38 5.68
N ILE A 32 9.46 2.26 5.22
CA ILE A 32 9.40 1.88 3.81
C ILE A 32 8.06 1.21 3.53
N ALA A 33 7.39 1.68 2.47
CA ALA A 33 6.14 1.13 1.94
C ALA A 33 6.09 1.27 0.41
N PHE A 34 5.08 0.70 -0.23
CA PHE A 34 4.79 0.94 -1.64
C PHE A 34 4.01 2.25 -1.84
N PRO A 35 4.15 2.89 -3.01
CA PRO A 35 3.40 4.11 -3.32
C PRO A 35 1.91 3.85 -3.42
N GLY A 36 1.13 4.87 -3.10
CA GLY A 36 -0.32 4.88 -3.16
C GLY A 36 -0.91 6.00 -2.33
N GLY A 37 -2.23 6.13 -2.33
CA GLY A 37 -2.90 7.21 -1.63
C GLY A 37 -4.41 7.07 -1.59
N LYS A 38 -5.10 8.20 -1.54
CA LYS A 38 -6.56 8.26 -1.44
C LYS A 38 -7.21 8.19 -2.82
N ILE A 39 -8.31 7.46 -2.91
CA ILE A 39 -9.20 7.51 -4.07
C ILE A 39 -10.08 8.75 -3.92
N GLY A 40 -10.06 9.65 -4.91
CA GLY A 40 -10.84 10.88 -4.90
C GLY A 40 -12.35 10.63 -4.99
N ILE A 41 -13.15 11.59 -4.57
CA ILE A 41 -14.62 11.51 -4.66
C ILE A 41 -15.02 11.37 -6.15
N GLY A 42 -15.76 10.31 -6.47
CA GLY A 42 -16.18 10.01 -7.85
C GLY A 42 -15.08 9.54 -8.78
N GLU A 43 -13.85 9.39 -8.28
CA GLU A 43 -12.73 8.88 -9.07
C GLU A 43 -12.82 7.35 -9.23
N SER A 44 -12.52 6.87 -10.43
CA SER A 44 -12.44 5.44 -10.68
C SER A 44 -11.18 4.83 -10.05
N ILE A 45 -11.29 3.59 -9.58
CA ILE A 45 -10.25 2.93 -8.77
C ILE A 45 -8.93 2.78 -9.53
N VAL A 46 -8.96 2.30 -10.78
CA VAL A 46 -7.73 2.10 -11.58
C VAL A 46 -7.08 3.44 -11.99
N PRO A 47 -7.80 4.44 -12.50
CA PRO A 47 -7.22 5.77 -12.71
C PRO A 47 -6.59 6.37 -11.46
N SER A 48 -7.19 6.17 -10.28
CA SER A 48 -6.67 6.74 -9.03
C SER A 48 -5.29 6.19 -8.65
N ILE A 49 -5.06 4.87 -8.76
CA ILE A 49 -3.73 4.32 -8.46
C ILE A 49 -2.68 4.79 -9.50
N LYS A 50 -3.05 4.92 -10.76
CA LYS A 50 -2.16 5.46 -11.79
C LYS A 50 -1.77 6.92 -11.49
N ARG A 51 -2.72 7.73 -11.05
CA ARG A 51 -2.50 9.13 -10.64
C ARG A 51 -1.60 9.21 -9.41
N GLU A 52 -1.91 8.47 -8.34
CA GLU A 52 -1.11 8.48 -7.11
C GLU A 52 0.34 8.07 -7.36
N VAL A 53 0.55 6.97 -8.10
CA VAL A 53 1.90 6.53 -8.46
C VAL A 53 2.64 7.59 -9.27
N TYR A 54 1.98 8.23 -10.24
CA TYR A 54 2.61 9.29 -11.02
C TYR A 54 2.99 10.51 -10.16
N GLU A 55 2.09 10.97 -9.30
CA GLU A 55 2.32 12.11 -8.41
C GLU A 55 3.47 11.84 -7.41
N GLU A 56 3.54 10.65 -6.86
CA GLU A 56 4.53 10.29 -5.85
C GLU A 56 5.88 9.84 -6.42
N THR A 57 5.90 9.26 -7.62
CA THR A 57 7.11 8.59 -8.15
C THR A 57 7.57 9.07 -9.52
N GLY A 58 6.71 9.72 -10.29
CA GLY A 58 6.96 10.09 -11.69
C GLY A 58 6.71 8.97 -12.71
N LEU A 59 6.47 7.74 -12.26
CA LEU A 59 6.19 6.62 -13.16
C LEU A 59 4.74 6.64 -13.65
N LYS A 60 4.57 6.30 -14.92
CA LYS A 60 3.26 6.10 -15.57
C LYS A 60 2.97 4.61 -15.67
N LEU A 61 2.01 4.12 -14.90
CA LEU A 61 1.56 2.74 -15.00
C LEU A 61 0.69 2.55 -16.25
N ASN A 62 1.03 1.55 -17.08
CA ASN A 62 0.23 1.18 -18.25
C ASN A 62 -0.87 0.21 -17.86
N THR A 63 -0.51 -0.94 -17.27
CA THR A 63 -1.46 -1.94 -16.76
C THR A 63 -1.27 -2.17 -15.28
N VAL A 64 -2.34 -2.51 -14.59
CA VAL A 64 -2.34 -2.85 -13.17
C VAL A 64 -3.25 -4.05 -12.92
N LYS A 65 -2.94 -4.84 -11.90
CA LYS A 65 -3.75 -5.98 -11.46
C LYS A 65 -4.04 -5.82 -9.97
N ILE A 66 -5.30 -6.05 -9.58
CA ILE A 66 -5.68 -6.13 -8.16
C ILE A 66 -5.19 -7.47 -7.61
N CYS A 67 -4.51 -7.44 -6.47
CA CYS A 67 -4.01 -8.63 -5.79
C CYS A 67 -4.63 -8.88 -4.42
N GLY A 68 -5.37 -7.94 -3.88
CA GLY A 68 -6.08 -8.10 -2.61
C GLY A 68 -6.46 -6.77 -1.99
N VAL A 69 -6.81 -6.83 -0.71
CA VAL A 69 -7.20 -5.66 0.07
C VAL A 69 -6.54 -5.67 1.46
N LYS A 70 -6.41 -4.49 2.03
CA LYS A 70 -6.15 -4.29 3.45
C LYS A 70 -7.24 -3.43 4.02
N ASP A 71 -7.81 -3.82 5.17
CA ASP A 71 -8.84 -2.99 5.79
C ASP A 71 -8.88 -3.08 7.32
N TRP A 72 -9.60 -2.17 7.91
CA TRP A 72 -10.03 -2.20 9.31
C TRP A 72 -11.25 -1.30 9.50
N TYR A 73 -12.08 -1.66 10.46
CA TYR A 73 -13.24 -0.85 10.86
C TYR A 73 -13.06 -0.31 12.26
N ASP A 74 -12.98 1.01 12.38
CA ASP A 74 -12.94 1.68 13.68
C ASP A 74 -14.37 1.95 14.19
N LYS A 75 -14.75 1.21 15.23
CA LYS A 75 -16.08 1.33 15.86
C LYS A 75 -16.32 2.70 16.50
N LYS A 76 -15.26 3.35 17.01
CA LYS A 76 -15.36 4.67 17.64
C LYS A 76 -15.70 5.76 16.63
N GLU A 77 -15.07 5.70 15.47
CA GLU A 77 -15.26 6.66 14.39
C GLU A 77 -16.40 6.27 13.43
N ASN A 78 -16.95 5.07 13.56
CA ASN A 78 -17.88 4.47 12.60
C ASN A 78 -17.34 4.55 11.16
N GLU A 79 -16.07 4.20 11.00
CA GLU A 79 -15.35 4.36 9.75
C GLU A 79 -14.54 3.11 9.40
N ARG A 80 -14.68 2.64 8.15
CA ARG A 80 -13.82 1.62 7.55
C ARG A 80 -12.75 2.30 6.71
N GLN A 81 -11.50 1.88 6.88
CA GLN A 81 -10.43 2.17 5.95
C GLN A 81 -10.28 0.95 5.03
N LEU A 82 -10.43 1.14 3.72
CA LEU A 82 -10.28 0.07 2.73
C LEU A 82 -9.20 0.45 1.72
N ILE A 83 -8.12 -0.31 1.70
CA ILE A 83 -6.98 -0.12 0.80
C ILE A 83 -6.99 -1.20 -0.24
N ILE A 84 -7.16 -0.84 -1.51
CA ILE A 84 -7.09 -1.77 -2.64
C ILE A 84 -5.62 -1.92 -3.04
N LEU A 85 -5.15 -3.17 -3.08
CA LEU A 85 -3.76 -3.51 -3.36
C LEU A 85 -3.60 -3.90 -4.82
N PHE A 86 -2.69 -3.22 -5.50
CA PHE A 86 -2.37 -3.45 -6.91
C PHE A 86 -0.94 -3.93 -7.08
N THR A 87 -0.68 -4.62 -8.18
CA THR A 87 0.66 -4.90 -8.67
C THR A 87 0.78 -4.50 -10.14
N SER A 88 1.99 -4.09 -10.56
CA SER A 88 2.32 -3.76 -11.93
C SER A 88 3.80 -4.03 -12.22
N ASP A 89 4.10 -4.51 -13.42
CA ASP A 89 5.43 -4.60 -14.02
C ASP A 89 5.50 -3.88 -15.37
N ASP A 90 4.42 -3.16 -15.72
CA ASP A 90 4.24 -2.47 -16.99
C ASP A 90 4.08 -0.96 -16.76
N TYR A 91 5.18 -0.26 -16.88
CA TYR A 91 5.25 1.19 -16.65
C TYR A 91 6.22 1.86 -17.64
N SER A 92 6.16 3.19 -17.69
CA SER A 92 7.08 4.04 -18.46
C SER A 92 7.49 5.27 -17.64
N GLY A 93 8.47 6.00 -18.14
CA GLY A 93 9.02 7.18 -17.48
C GLY A 93 10.16 6.85 -16.52
N GLU A 94 10.60 7.86 -15.78
CA GLU A 94 11.70 7.77 -14.83
C GLU A 94 11.23 8.21 -13.45
N ILE A 95 11.80 7.62 -12.40
CA ILE A 95 11.48 8.00 -11.03
C ILE A 95 11.96 9.41 -10.70
N ILE A 96 11.16 10.11 -9.90
CA ILE A 96 11.56 11.32 -9.19
C ILE A 96 12.13 10.85 -7.85
N PRO A 97 13.45 11.02 -7.59
CA PRO A 97 14.08 10.34 -6.44
C PRO A 97 13.63 10.84 -5.08
N GLU A 98 13.04 12.03 -5.02
CA GLU A 98 12.49 12.59 -3.77
C GLU A 98 11.34 13.54 -4.07
N THR A 99 10.27 13.39 -3.30
CA THR A 99 9.09 14.28 -3.31
C THR A 99 8.78 14.74 -1.88
N SER A 100 7.73 15.54 -1.70
CA SER A 100 7.25 15.92 -0.35
C SER A 100 6.77 14.72 0.49
N GLU A 101 6.50 13.58 -0.14
CA GLU A 101 6.09 12.34 0.53
C GLU A 101 7.29 11.49 0.99
N GLY A 102 8.50 11.78 0.49
CA GLY A 102 9.74 11.09 0.86
C GLY A 102 10.58 10.64 -0.33
N LYS A 103 11.60 9.85 -0.04
CA LYS A 103 12.50 9.29 -1.05
C LYS A 103 11.85 8.13 -1.77
N VAL A 104 12.14 8.01 -3.07
CA VAL A 104 11.65 6.94 -3.95
C VAL A 104 12.84 6.26 -4.61
N TYR A 105 12.92 4.93 -4.48
CA TYR A 105 14.03 4.16 -5.06
C TYR A 105 13.67 2.70 -5.29
N TRP A 106 14.46 2.05 -6.13
CA TRP A 106 14.36 0.62 -6.38
C TRP A 106 15.18 -0.18 -5.37
N ILE A 107 14.61 -1.23 -4.82
CA ILE A 107 15.23 -2.08 -3.80
C ILE A 107 15.02 -3.57 -4.15
N SER A 108 16.01 -4.41 -3.89
CA SER A 108 15.84 -5.85 -4.00
C SER A 108 14.95 -6.39 -2.88
N GLU A 109 14.37 -7.56 -3.07
CA GLU A 109 13.56 -8.18 -2.02
C GLU A 109 14.40 -8.54 -0.77
N THR A 110 15.67 -8.88 -0.95
CA THR A 110 16.59 -9.14 0.17
C THR A 110 16.84 -7.88 0.99
N GLU A 111 17.11 -6.76 0.32
CA GLU A 111 17.28 -5.47 0.98
C GLU A 111 15.98 -5.00 1.66
N LEU A 112 14.83 -5.23 1.00
CA LEU A 112 13.52 -4.90 1.57
C LEU A 112 13.25 -5.62 2.89
N LYS A 113 13.59 -6.91 2.99
CA LYS A 113 13.45 -7.70 4.23
C LYS A 113 14.31 -7.19 5.38
N ALA A 114 15.46 -6.58 5.06
CA ALA A 114 16.40 -6.02 6.04
C ALA A 114 16.12 -4.55 6.39
N ALA A 115 15.22 -3.90 5.67
CA ALA A 115 14.94 -2.47 5.79
C ALA A 115 14.00 -2.15 6.96
N LYS A 116 13.99 -0.88 7.36
CA LYS A 116 13.01 -0.35 8.33
C LYS A 116 11.66 -0.16 7.63
N LEU A 117 10.83 -1.17 7.70
CA LEU A 117 9.49 -1.17 7.12
C LEU A 117 8.51 -0.32 7.95
N ALA A 118 7.47 0.19 7.28
CA ALA A 118 6.28 0.68 7.97
C ALA A 118 5.63 -0.47 8.77
N ASP A 119 4.85 -0.13 9.81
CA ASP A 119 4.25 -1.11 10.70
C ASP A 119 3.45 -2.17 9.94
N ASP A 120 3.70 -3.44 10.25
CA ASP A 120 3.06 -4.62 9.65
C ASP A 120 3.17 -4.74 8.11
N PHE A 121 4.07 -3.96 7.50
CA PHE A 121 4.28 -4.03 6.06
C PHE A 121 4.82 -5.40 5.61
N ASP A 122 5.58 -6.08 6.46
CA ASP A 122 6.03 -7.46 6.25
C ASP A 122 4.86 -8.43 6.09
N LYS A 123 3.78 -8.25 6.86
CA LYS A 123 2.53 -9.03 6.75
C LYS A 123 1.76 -8.67 5.48
N LEU A 124 1.71 -7.39 5.15
CA LEU A 124 1.06 -6.92 3.93
C LEU A 124 1.73 -7.50 2.66
N LEU A 125 3.05 -7.70 2.68
CA LEU A 125 3.78 -8.34 1.57
C LEU A 125 3.27 -9.75 1.27
N GLU A 126 2.72 -10.47 2.24
CA GLU A 126 2.13 -11.79 2.03
C GLU A 126 0.93 -11.73 1.07
N VAL A 127 0.09 -10.69 1.18
CA VAL A 127 -1.06 -10.48 0.28
C VAL A 127 -0.57 -10.22 -1.15
N PHE A 128 0.49 -9.44 -1.32
CA PHE A 128 1.06 -9.17 -2.65
C PHE A 128 1.72 -10.39 -3.31
N LYS A 129 2.19 -11.35 -2.53
CA LYS A 129 3.03 -12.46 -3.03
C LYS A 129 2.32 -13.80 -3.10
N LYS A 130 1.29 -14.02 -2.29
CA LYS A 130 0.58 -15.29 -2.17
C LYS A 130 -0.82 -15.18 -2.73
N GLU A 131 -1.10 -15.89 -3.83
CA GLU A 131 -2.41 -15.85 -4.48
C GLU A 131 -3.56 -16.37 -3.61
N GLU A 132 -3.26 -17.22 -2.63
CA GLU A 132 -4.24 -17.74 -1.68
C GLU A 132 -4.63 -16.74 -0.59
N ILE A 133 -3.88 -15.65 -0.40
CA ILE A 133 -4.18 -14.60 0.58
C ILE A 133 -4.78 -13.40 -0.15
N ASN A 134 -6.01 -13.05 0.19
CA ASN A 134 -6.77 -12.00 -0.47
C ASN A 134 -6.93 -10.75 0.38
N GLU A 135 -6.76 -10.87 1.70
CA GLU A 135 -7.06 -9.81 2.63
C GLU A 135 -6.11 -9.81 3.83
N MET A 136 -5.68 -8.61 4.21
CA MET A 136 -5.10 -8.34 5.51
C MET A 136 -6.03 -7.42 6.29
N VAL A 137 -6.53 -7.87 7.41
CA VAL A 137 -7.47 -7.10 8.22
C VAL A 137 -6.96 -6.91 9.65
N TYR A 138 -7.26 -5.75 10.22
CA TYR A 138 -7.18 -5.53 11.66
C TYR A 138 -8.59 -5.61 12.24
N GLU A 139 -8.85 -6.64 13.03
CA GLU A 139 -10.11 -6.81 13.75
C GLU A 139 -10.05 -6.22 15.14
N ASP A 140 -11.06 -5.44 15.50
CA ASP A 140 -11.22 -4.86 16.83
C ASP A 140 -11.65 -5.94 17.83
N ASN A 141 -10.75 -6.36 18.69
CA ASN A 141 -11.00 -7.40 19.71
C ASN A 141 -11.67 -6.87 20.99
N GLY A 142 -11.99 -5.56 21.04
CA GLY A 142 -12.67 -4.92 22.17
C GLY A 142 -11.76 -4.56 23.33
N ASN A 143 -10.44 -4.72 23.23
CA ASN A 143 -9.51 -4.31 24.26
C ASN A 143 -9.52 -2.78 24.43
N LEU A 144 -9.54 -2.31 25.67
CA LEU A 144 -9.51 -0.87 26.00
C LEU A 144 -8.14 -0.21 25.77
N ASP A 145 -7.07 -0.99 25.80
CA ASP A 145 -5.73 -0.53 25.42
C ASP A 145 -5.61 -0.50 23.90
N GLU A 146 -5.45 0.69 23.33
CA GLU A 146 -5.31 0.91 21.89
C GLU A 146 -4.17 0.09 21.24
N LYS A 147 -3.12 -0.19 22.00
CA LYS A 147 -1.98 -1.00 21.53
C LYS A 147 -2.31 -2.48 21.39
N LEU A 148 -3.31 -2.96 22.12
CA LEU A 148 -3.74 -4.36 22.17
C LEU A 148 -5.12 -4.57 21.52
N ARG A 149 -5.72 -3.52 20.97
CA ARG A 149 -7.07 -3.49 20.45
C ARG A 149 -7.24 -4.25 19.13
N TRP A 150 -6.18 -4.39 18.37
CA TRP A 150 -6.26 -4.87 17.00
C TRP A 150 -5.60 -6.23 16.82
N ASP A 151 -6.37 -7.19 16.34
CA ASP A 151 -5.85 -8.48 15.90
C ASP A 151 -5.62 -8.44 14.39
N LEU A 152 -4.39 -8.74 13.95
CA LEU A 152 -4.03 -8.81 12.54
C LEU A 152 -4.32 -10.23 12.02
N ILE A 153 -5.13 -10.33 10.97
CA ILE A 153 -5.53 -11.59 10.34
C ILE A 153 -5.28 -11.50 8.84
N LEU A 154 -4.85 -12.62 8.27
CA LEU A 154 -4.70 -12.82 6.82
C LEU A 154 -5.73 -13.87 6.35
N TYR A 155 -6.56 -13.50 5.36
CA TYR A 155 -7.56 -14.39 4.76
C TYR A 155 -7.24 -14.72 3.32
#